data_68649238f59b3cff1e26f39866f31403
#
_entry.id   68649238f59b3cff1e26f39866f31403
#
_cell.length_a   1.000
_cell.length_b   1.000
_cell.length_c   1.000
_cell.angle_alpha   90.00
_cell.angle_beta   90.00
_cell.angle_gamma   90.00
#
_symmetry.space_group_name_H-M   'P 1'
#
loop_
_entity.id
_entity.type
_entity.pdbx_description
1 polymer ?
#
loop_
_entity_poly.entity_id
_entity_poly.type
_entity_poly.pdbx_seq_one_letter_code
_entity_poly.pdbx_strand_id
1 'polypeptide(L)'
;VTRIGFAPGVYDLFHIGHLNILREARRHCDRLVAGVSSDDLTARLKGKVPVVPLAERLDIVRSVRFVDDAIVETETDKLKTWKRVGFHVIFKGDDWRGTPKWEEYERRFGEVGVEVVYFPYTMHTSSTLLRSALRMLSAHEPPAIPSAQLAEPLDQEGGHEQDVCQQQCAVHRKEDVLAAQE
;
A
#
# COMPACT_ATOMS: atom_id res chain seq x y z
N VAL A 1 18.62 4.75 -17.59
CA VAL A 1 17.31 5.39 -17.27
C VAL A 1 16.66 4.57 -16.15
N THR A 2 16.32 5.21 -15.04
CA THR A 2 15.66 4.55 -13.90
C THR A 2 14.26 4.07 -14.31
N ARG A 3 14.01 2.77 -14.20
CA ARG A 3 12.71 2.17 -14.52
C ARG A 3 11.76 2.36 -13.34
N ILE A 4 10.74 3.20 -13.50
CA ILE A 4 9.71 3.46 -12.48
C ILE A 4 8.55 2.49 -12.67
N GLY A 5 8.20 1.75 -11.61
CA GLY A 5 7.04 0.90 -11.54
C GLY A 5 5.89 1.55 -10.77
N PHE A 6 4.66 1.25 -11.15
CA PHE A 6 3.47 1.76 -10.48
C PHE A 6 2.54 0.61 -10.07
N ALA A 7 2.20 0.53 -8.78
CA ALA A 7 1.32 -0.48 -8.23
C ALA A 7 0.05 0.18 -7.63
N PRO A 8 -1.04 0.33 -8.42
CA PRO A 8 -2.29 0.91 -7.91
C PRO A 8 -3.12 -0.11 -7.13
N GLY A 9 -3.63 0.30 -5.98
CA GLY A 9 -4.49 -0.53 -5.13
C GLY A 9 -5.30 0.28 -4.14
N VAL A 10 -6.32 -0.34 -3.53
CA VAL A 10 -7.03 0.25 -2.38
C VAL A 10 -6.21 0.05 -1.11
N TYR A 11 -5.53 -1.08 -0.99
CA TYR A 11 -4.73 -1.50 0.17
C TYR A 11 -5.52 -1.51 1.49
N ASP A 12 -6.83 -1.72 1.41
CA ASP A 12 -7.72 -1.83 2.57
C ASP A 12 -7.50 -3.16 3.31
N LEU A 13 -7.48 -3.12 4.66
CA LEU A 13 -7.17 -4.31 5.47
C LEU A 13 -5.90 -4.99 4.97
N PHE A 14 -4.78 -4.27 4.98
CA PHE A 14 -3.51 -4.71 4.38
C PHE A 14 -3.17 -6.15 4.76
N HIS A 15 -2.90 -6.99 3.75
CA HIS A 15 -2.70 -8.43 3.93
C HIS A 15 -1.61 -8.95 3.00
N ILE A 16 -1.28 -10.24 3.13
CA ILE A 16 -0.20 -10.89 2.38
C ILE A 16 -0.34 -10.74 0.87
N GLY A 17 -1.56 -10.68 0.32
CA GLY A 17 -1.78 -10.47 -1.11
C GLY A 17 -1.27 -9.10 -1.58
N HIS A 18 -1.49 -8.05 -0.78
CA HIS A 18 -0.94 -6.72 -1.06
C HIS A 18 0.60 -6.72 -0.97
N LEU A 19 1.14 -7.37 0.06
CA LEU A 19 2.59 -7.47 0.24
C LEU A 19 3.25 -8.22 -0.92
N ASN A 20 2.65 -9.32 -1.39
CA ASN A 20 3.18 -10.11 -2.50
C ASN A 20 3.22 -9.31 -3.81
N ILE A 21 2.16 -8.57 -4.15
CA ILE A 21 2.15 -7.69 -5.32
C ILE A 21 3.27 -6.66 -5.25
N LEU A 22 3.44 -5.98 -4.11
CA LEU A 22 4.50 -4.98 -3.94
C LEU A 22 5.90 -5.59 -4.01
N ARG A 23 6.09 -6.79 -3.42
CA ARG A 23 7.36 -7.52 -3.47
C ARG A 23 7.73 -7.92 -4.89
N GLU A 24 6.78 -8.49 -5.64
CA GLU A 24 7.02 -8.89 -7.03
C GLU A 24 7.22 -7.66 -7.92
N ALA A 25 6.40 -6.62 -7.77
CA ALA A 25 6.54 -5.38 -8.53
C ALA A 25 7.95 -4.77 -8.38
N ARG A 26 8.52 -4.77 -7.16
CA ARG A 26 9.87 -4.27 -6.90
C ARG A 26 10.96 -4.99 -7.70
N ARG A 27 10.75 -6.24 -8.05
CA ARG A 27 11.72 -7.02 -8.85
C ARG A 27 11.75 -6.61 -10.33
N HIS A 28 10.72 -5.90 -10.79
CA HIS A 28 10.54 -5.49 -12.18
C HIS A 28 10.86 -4.00 -12.44
N CYS A 29 11.31 -3.25 -11.42
CA CYS A 29 11.60 -1.83 -11.54
C CYS A 29 12.69 -1.40 -10.57
N ASP A 30 13.36 -0.27 -10.88
CA ASP A 30 14.38 0.33 -10.02
C ASP A 30 13.76 1.16 -8.91
N ARG A 31 12.59 1.77 -9.17
CA ARG A 31 11.81 2.55 -8.21
C ARG A 31 10.33 2.15 -8.27
N LEU A 32 9.77 1.76 -7.14
CA LEU A 32 8.37 1.38 -7.04
C LEU A 32 7.55 2.48 -6.37
N VAL A 33 6.56 2.99 -7.08
CA VAL A 33 5.56 3.92 -6.56
C VAL A 33 4.24 3.18 -6.36
N ALA A 34 3.69 3.20 -5.15
CA ALA A 34 2.38 2.65 -4.86
C ALA A 34 1.30 3.74 -5.00
N GLY A 35 0.20 3.43 -5.68
CA GLY A 35 -0.96 4.31 -5.79
C GLY A 35 -2.07 3.87 -4.85
N VAL A 36 -2.29 4.60 -3.74
CA VAL A 36 -3.33 4.29 -2.75
C VAL A 36 -4.61 5.01 -3.12
N SER A 37 -5.63 4.27 -3.53
CA SER A 37 -6.93 4.85 -3.94
C SER A 37 -7.58 5.58 -2.77
N SER A 38 -8.05 6.82 -3.01
CA SER A 38 -8.80 7.58 -2.01
C SER A 38 -10.11 6.90 -1.64
N ASP A 39 -10.69 7.26 -0.50
CA ASP A 39 -11.96 6.70 -0.03
C ASP A 39 -13.08 7.02 -1.03
N ASP A 40 -13.14 8.26 -1.54
CA ASP A 40 -14.10 8.70 -2.55
C ASP A 40 -13.94 7.93 -3.88
N LEU A 41 -12.70 7.76 -4.34
CA LEU A 41 -12.43 6.99 -5.56
C LEU A 41 -12.88 5.54 -5.38
N THR A 42 -12.61 4.95 -4.23
CA THR A 42 -12.98 3.57 -3.91
C THR A 42 -14.50 3.42 -3.81
N ALA A 43 -15.19 4.36 -3.18
CA ALA A 43 -16.64 4.37 -3.10
C ALA A 43 -17.28 4.44 -4.50
N ARG A 44 -16.78 5.32 -5.38
CA ARG A 44 -17.26 5.45 -6.76
C ARG A 44 -17.02 4.19 -7.60
N LEU A 45 -15.85 3.55 -7.46
CA LEU A 45 -15.48 2.40 -8.29
C LEU A 45 -16.02 1.06 -7.79
N LYS A 46 -16.16 0.90 -6.46
CA LYS A 46 -16.51 -0.40 -5.82
C LYS A 46 -17.82 -0.36 -5.04
N GLY A 47 -18.50 0.80 -4.98
CA GLY A 47 -19.74 0.97 -4.23
C GLY A 47 -19.58 0.77 -2.72
N LYS A 48 -18.37 0.89 -2.18
CA LYS A 48 -18.08 0.69 -0.76
C LYS A 48 -16.89 1.54 -0.29
N VAL A 49 -16.98 2.02 0.94
CA VAL A 49 -15.89 2.75 1.61
C VAL A 49 -14.89 1.73 2.18
N PRO A 50 -13.58 2.00 2.15
CA PRO A 50 -12.58 1.21 2.86
C PRO A 50 -12.87 1.14 4.37
N VAL A 51 -12.43 0.06 5.03
CA VAL A 51 -12.53 -0.09 6.49
C VAL A 51 -11.46 0.77 7.15
N VAL A 52 -10.24 0.73 6.60
CA VAL A 52 -9.11 1.51 7.10
C VAL A 52 -9.08 2.87 6.39
N PRO A 53 -9.06 4.00 7.12
CA PRO A 53 -9.00 5.34 6.55
C PRO A 53 -7.81 5.54 5.61
N LEU A 54 -7.95 6.43 4.61
CA LEU A 54 -6.91 6.69 3.61
C LEU A 54 -5.55 7.01 4.23
N ALA A 55 -5.51 7.87 5.26
CA ALA A 55 -4.26 8.28 5.90
C ALA A 55 -3.48 7.07 6.44
N GLU A 56 -4.15 6.19 7.17
CA GLU A 56 -3.54 4.98 7.73
C GLU A 56 -3.10 4.00 6.64
N ARG A 57 -3.92 3.79 5.60
CA ARG A 57 -3.56 2.94 4.46
C ARG A 57 -2.32 3.46 3.74
N LEU A 58 -2.22 4.77 3.57
CA LEU A 58 -1.08 5.43 2.94
C LEU A 58 0.20 5.24 3.78
N ASP A 59 0.12 5.42 5.10
CA ASP A 59 1.26 5.26 6.01
C ASP A 59 1.73 3.80 6.08
N ILE A 60 0.80 2.85 6.14
CA ILE A 60 1.12 1.41 6.09
C ILE A 60 1.89 1.10 4.79
N VAL A 61 1.39 1.57 3.64
CA VAL A 61 2.00 1.28 2.33
C VAL A 61 3.38 1.95 2.20
N ARG A 62 3.55 3.18 2.70
CA ARG A 62 4.85 3.87 2.75
C ARG A 62 5.89 3.13 3.58
N SER A 63 5.45 2.47 4.65
CA SER A 63 6.31 1.70 5.55
C SER A 63 6.71 0.33 4.99
N VAL A 64 6.17 -0.07 3.84
CA VAL A 64 6.55 -1.33 3.20
C VAL A 64 7.92 -1.19 2.53
N ARG A 65 8.90 -1.95 2.98
CA ARG A 65 10.31 -1.88 2.50
C ARG A 65 10.52 -2.03 1.00
N PHE A 66 9.52 -2.51 0.25
CA PHE A 66 9.58 -2.67 -1.21
C PHE A 66 9.09 -1.42 -1.96
N VAL A 67 8.52 -0.45 -1.26
CA VAL A 67 7.92 0.77 -1.80
C VAL A 67 8.88 1.94 -1.57
N ASP A 68 9.26 2.61 -2.65
CA ASP A 68 10.12 3.81 -2.57
C ASP A 68 9.30 5.07 -2.35
N ASP A 69 8.01 5.07 -2.80
CA ASP A 69 7.09 6.19 -2.61
C ASP A 69 5.64 5.71 -2.66
N ALA A 70 4.74 6.39 -1.95
CA ALA A 70 3.31 6.12 -2.05
C ALA A 70 2.53 7.42 -2.20
N ILE A 71 1.66 7.46 -3.21
CA ILE A 71 0.85 8.61 -3.56
C ILE A 71 -0.64 8.33 -3.41
N VAL A 72 -1.41 9.36 -3.11
CA VAL A 72 -2.87 9.26 -3.16
C VAL A 72 -3.33 9.26 -4.62
N GLU A 73 -4.18 8.29 -4.95
CA GLU A 73 -4.80 8.17 -6.25
C GLU A 73 -6.28 8.58 -6.18
N THR A 74 -6.62 9.66 -6.89
CA THR A 74 -7.98 10.23 -6.95
C THR A 74 -8.63 10.04 -8.32
N GLU A 75 -7.82 9.68 -9.34
CA GLU A 75 -8.26 9.56 -10.73
C GLU A 75 -8.70 8.15 -11.08
N THR A 76 -9.81 8.06 -11.81
CA THR A 76 -10.27 6.79 -12.39
C THR A 76 -9.44 6.39 -13.60
N ASP A 77 -8.97 7.37 -14.40
CA ASP A 77 -8.15 7.14 -15.59
C ASP A 77 -6.66 7.05 -15.23
N LYS A 78 -6.09 5.86 -15.39
CA LYS A 78 -4.69 5.58 -15.08
C LYS A 78 -3.69 6.31 -15.98
N LEU A 79 -4.09 6.76 -17.17
CA LEU A 79 -3.23 7.59 -18.01
C LEU A 79 -3.02 8.99 -17.42
N LYS A 80 -4.01 9.54 -16.70
CA LYS A 80 -3.82 10.79 -15.96
C LYS A 80 -2.79 10.61 -14.84
N THR A 81 -2.84 9.48 -14.13
CA THR A 81 -1.84 9.14 -13.12
C THR A 81 -0.46 8.96 -13.77
N TRP A 82 -0.39 8.29 -14.94
CA TRP A 82 0.85 8.15 -15.69
C TRP A 82 1.48 9.50 -16.05
N LYS A 83 0.71 10.45 -16.55
CA LYS A 83 1.21 11.81 -16.87
C LYS A 83 1.81 12.53 -15.67
N ARG A 84 1.36 12.21 -14.46
CA ARG A 84 1.85 12.81 -13.21
C ARG A 84 3.09 12.09 -12.67
N VAL A 85 3.14 10.76 -12.77
CA VAL A 85 4.17 9.93 -12.14
C VAL A 85 5.29 9.55 -13.11
N GLY A 86 4.98 9.39 -14.40
CA GLY A 86 5.96 9.01 -15.43
C GLY A 86 6.44 7.56 -15.30
N PHE A 87 5.58 6.64 -14.88
CA PHE A 87 5.96 5.24 -14.74
C PHE A 87 6.15 4.55 -16.10
N HIS A 88 7.04 3.56 -16.13
CA HIS A 88 7.38 2.75 -17.30
C HIS A 88 6.68 1.40 -17.32
N VAL A 89 6.22 0.95 -16.14
CA VAL A 89 5.50 -0.31 -15.98
C VAL A 89 4.41 -0.15 -14.90
N ILE A 90 3.23 -0.73 -15.16
CA ILE A 90 2.12 -0.77 -14.20
C ILE A 90 1.81 -2.22 -13.83
N PHE A 91 1.61 -2.48 -12.55
CA PHE A 91 1.39 -3.81 -12.00
C PHE A 91 -0.05 -4.03 -11.57
N LYS A 92 -0.57 -5.24 -11.81
CA LYS A 92 -1.93 -5.62 -11.43
C LYS A 92 -2.02 -7.10 -11.07
N GLY A 93 -3.06 -7.49 -10.33
CA GLY A 93 -3.43 -8.90 -10.18
C GLY A 93 -4.00 -9.45 -11.49
N ASP A 94 -3.80 -10.73 -11.76
CA ASP A 94 -4.24 -11.41 -12.98
C ASP A 94 -5.77 -11.56 -13.07
N ASP A 95 -6.49 -11.35 -11.95
CA ASP A 95 -7.96 -11.24 -11.90
C ASP A 95 -8.52 -10.09 -12.77
N TRP A 96 -7.66 -9.17 -13.20
CA TRP A 96 -8.00 -8.05 -14.09
C TRP A 96 -7.66 -8.31 -15.57
N ARG A 97 -6.83 -9.32 -15.85
CA ARG A 97 -6.42 -9.65 -17.22
C ARG A 97 -7.62 -10.08 -18.05
N GLY A 98 -7.72 -9.59 -19.29
CA GLY A 98 -8.82 -9.90 -20.21
C GLY A 98 -10.14 -9.21 -19.86
N THR A 99 -10.17 -8.30 -18.87
CA THR A 99 -11.35 -7.46 -18.68
C THR A 99 -11.35 -6.33 -19.73
N PRO A 100 -12.52 -5.94 -20.29
CA PRO A 100 -12.57 -4.90 -21.34
C PRO A 100 -11.87 -3.58 -20.93
N LYS A 101 -11.94 -3.24 -19.66
CA LYS A 101 -11.29 -2.05 -19.11
C LYS A 101 -9.77 -2.16 -19.16
N TRP A 102 -9.20 -3.33 -18.86
CA TRP A 102 -7.75 -3.51 -18.84
C TRP A 102 -7.19 -3.76 -20.24
N GLU A 103 -7.93 -4.40 -21.13
CA GLU A 103 -7.57 -4.48 -22.56
C GLU A 103 -7.45 -3.07 -23.18
N GLU A 104 -8.36 -2.17 -22.86
CA GLU A 104 -8.26 -0.77 -23.30
C GLU A 104 -7.06 -0.05 -22.66
N TYR A 105 -6.73 -0.32 -21.39
CA TYR A 105 -5.52 0.22 -20.78
C TYR A 105 -4.24 -0.35 -21.41
N GLU A 106 -4.18 -1.64 -21.69
CA GLU A 106 -3.04 -2.26 -22.38
C GLU A 106 -2.77 -1.58 -23.72
N ARG A 107 -3.82 -1.38 -24.52
CA ARG A 107 -3.71 -0.67 -25.80
C ARG A 107 -3.17 0.76 -25.61
N ARG A 108 -3.80 1.54 -24.74
CA ARG A 108 -3.44 2.96 -24.49
C ARG A 108 -2.05 3.11 -23.86
N PHE A 109 -1.67 2.22 -22.98
CA PHE A 109 -0.34 2.20 -22.38
C PHE A 109 0.73 1.79 -23.40
N GLY A 110 0.42 0.85 -24.29
CA GLY A 110 1.31 0.47 -25.39
C GLY A 110 1.65 1.66 -26.32
N GLU A 111 0.66 2.55 -26.59
CA GLU A 111 0.86 3.77 -27.41
C GLU A 111 1.87 4.75 -26.78
N VAL A 112 2.05 4.71 -25.46
CA VAL A 112 2.98 5.60 -24.73
C VAL A 112 4.19 4.86 -24.16
N GLY A 113 4.41 3.59 -24.55
CA GLY A 113 5.58 2.81 -24.16
C GLY A 113 5.55 2.31 -22.70
N VAL A 114 4.37 2.19 -22.09
CA VAL A 114 4.19 1.65 -20.75
C VAL A 114 3.81 0.18 -20.82
N GLU A 115 4.55 -0.66 -20.10
CA GLU A 115 4.25 -2.09 -19.96
C GLU A 115 3.18 -2.35 -18.91
N VAL A 116 2.28 -3.32 -19.16
CA VAL A 116 1.32 -3.82 -18.17
C VAL A 116 1.72 -5.22 -17.75
N VAL A 117 1.99 -5.42 -16.46
CA VAL A 117 2.42 -6.71 -15.90
C VAL A 117 1.38 -7.20 -14.91
N TYR A 118 0.96 -8.46 -15.07
CA TYR A 118 0.01 -9.12 -14.19
C TYR A 118 0.69 -10.16 -13.33
N PHE A 119 0.35 -10.17 -12.04
CA PHE A 119 0.85 -11.16 -11.07
C PHE A 119 -0.27 -12.11 -10.63
N PRO A 120 0.06 -13.38 -10.35
CA PRO A 120 -0.91 -14.34 -9.85
C PRO A 120 -1.61 -13.86 -8.58
N TYR A 121 -2.91 -14.09 -8.52
CA TYR A 121 -3.71 -13.73 -7.36
C TYR A 121 -3.36 -14.61 -6.15
N THR A 122 -3.20 -14.01 -4.98
CA THR A 122 -2.94 -14.74 -3.73
C THR A 122 -4.24 -15.31 -3.18
N MET A 123 -4.41 -16.63 -3.22
CA MET A 123 -5.69 -17.33 -2.99
C MET A 123 -6.20 -17.31 -1.54
N HIS A 124 -5.32 -17.23 -0.52
CA HIS A 124 -5.69 -17.56 0.86
C HIS A 124 -6.24 -16.40 1.70
N THR A 125 -5.96 -15.15 1.33
CA THR A 125 -6.39 -13.97 2.08
C THR A 125 -6.74 -12.84 1.14
N SER A 126 -7.91 -12.23 1.34
CA SER A 126 -8.34 -11.06 0.58
C SER A 126 -9.03 -10.05 1.50
N SER A 127 -9.03 -8.76 1.13
CA SER A 127 -9.79 -7.73 1.84
C SER A 127 -11.29 -8.07 1.91
N THR A 128 -11.81 -8.79 0.94
CA THR A 128 -13.22 -9.24 0.93
C THR A 128 -13.48 -10.26 2.02
N LEU A 129 -12.60 -11.27 2.15
CA LEU A 129 -12.70 -12.29 3.20
C LEU A 129 -12.56 -11.67 4.59
N LEU A 130 -11.56 -10.81 4.79
CA LEU A 130 -11.33 -10.11 6.07
C LEU A 130 -12.52 -9.23 6.45
N ARG A 131 -13.08 -8.50 5.49
CA ARG A 131 -14.27 -7.67 5.70
C ARG A 131 -15.50 -8.52 6.06
N SER A 132 -15.66 -9.69 5.46
CA SER A 132 -16.75 -10.62 5.79
C SER A 132 -16.62 -11.13 7.23
N ALA A 133 -15.42 -11.52 7.65
CA ALA A 133 -15.14 -11.96 9.01
C ALA A 133 -15.42 -10.84 10.02
N LEU A 134 -14.99 -9.61 9.76
CA LEU A 134 -15.29 -8.46 10.63
C LEU A 134 -16.79 -8.22 10.77
N ARG A 135 -17.57 -8.34 9.69
CA ARG A 135 -19.03 -8.20 9.74
C ARG A 135 -19.69 -9.28 10.60
N MET A 136 -19.22 -10.52 10.54
CA MET A 136 -19.73 -11.61 11.37
C MET A 136 -19.44 -11.37 12.85
N LEU A 137 -18.26 -10.84 13.19
CA LEU A 137 -17.89 -10.49 14.55
C LEU A 137 -18.70 -9.29 15.08
N SER A 138 -18.96 -8.28 14.25
CA SER A 138 -19.77 -7.12 14.64
C SER A 138 -21.25 -7.44 14.82
N ALA A 139 -21.76 -8.54 14.26
CA ALA A 139 -23.12 -9.02 14.47
C ALA A 139 -23.31 -9.71 15.85
N HIS A 140 -22.20 -10.08 16.50
CA HIS A 140 -22.19 -10.50 17.91
C HIS A 140 -21.68 -9.29 18.70
N GLU A 141 -22.59 -8.58 19.36
CA GLU A 141 -22.24 -7.44 20.22
C GLU A 141 -21.15 -7.87 21.21
N PRO A 142 -19.93 -7.33 21.17
CA PRO A 142 -18.96 -7.61 22.21
C PRO A 142 -19.53 -7.06 23.51
N PRO A 143 -19.37 -7.76 24.67
CA PRO A 143 -19.79 -7.21 25.94
C PRO A 143 -19.17 -5.83 26.10
N ALA A 144 -19.99 -4.83 26.43
CA ALA A 144 -19.55 -3.45 26.63
C ALA A 144 -18.34 -3.45 27.58
N ILE A 145 -17.20 -3.02 27.09
CA ILE A 145 -16.03 -2.79 27.94
C ILE A 145 -16.42 -1.64 28.86
N PRO A 146 -16.49 -1.86 30.20
CA PRO A 146 -16.86 -0.79 31.13
C PRO A 146 -15.88 0.37 30.96
N SER A 147 -16.39 1.57 30.76
CA SER A 147 -15.60 2.80 30.57
C SER A 147 -14.61 3.08 31.72
N ALA A 148 -14.72 2.38 32.83
CA ALA A 148 -13.81 2.48 33.98
C ALA A 148 -12.43 1.81 33.77
N GLN A 149 -12.24 1.01 32.71
CA GLN A 149 -10.94 0.38 32.42
C GLN A 149 -10.10 1.13 31.41
N LEU A 150 -10.60 2.24 30.86
CA LEU A 150 -9.86 3.09 29.92
C LEU A 150 -9.19 4.31 30.57
N ALA A 151 -9.26 4.46 31.88
CA ALA A 151 -8.74 5.60 32.61
C ALA A 151 -7.77 5.20 33.71
N GLU A 152 -6.68 4.55 33.38
CA GLU A 152 -5.46 4.71 34.16
C GLU A 152 -4.50 5.56 33.30
N PRO A 153 -4.16 6.79 33.76
CA PRO A 153 -3.06 7.51 33.15
C PRO A 153 -1.80 6.69 33.38
N LEU A 154 -1.08 6.36 32.31
CA LEU A 154 0.30 5.90 32.43
C LEU A 154 1.05 7.01 33.17
N ASP A 155 1.36 6.73 34.43
CA ASP A 155 2.19 7.61 35.25
C ASP A 155 3.47 7.90 34.49
N GLN A 156 3.75 9.19 34.38
CA GLN A 156 4.97 9.73 33.83
C GLN A 156 6.16 9.29 34.67
N GLU A 157 6.74 8.15 34.38
CA GLU A 157 8.14 7.92 34.70
C GLU A 157 8.96 8.30 33.48
N GLY A 158 9.44 9.53 33.55
CA GLY A 158 10.29 10.13 32.54
C GLY A 158 11.64 9.45 32.43
N GLY A 159 12.17 9.36 31.24
CA GLY A 159 13.60 9.55 31.03
C GLY A 159 14.41 8.38 30.50
N HIS A 160 13.83 7.33 29.86
CA HIS A 160 14.71 6.27 29.29
C HIS A 160 14.49 5.87 27.83
N GLU A 161 13.41 6.33 27.18
CA GLU A 161 13.12 5.95 25.79
C GLU A 161 13.76 6.87 24.73
N GLN A 162 14.19 8.06 25.07
CA GLN A 162 14.84 8.96 24.11
C GLN A 162 16.30 8.57 23.79
N ASP A 163 16.99 7.89 24.69
CA ASP A 163 18.38 7.47 24.48
C ASP A 163 18.53 6.24 23.56
N VAL A 164 17.57 5.34 23.55
CA VAL A 164 17.63 4.11 22.72
C VAL A 164 17.40 4.42 21.23
N CYS A 165 16.52 5.37 20.92
CA CYS A 165 16.26 5.77 19.53
C CYS A 165 17.44 6.54 18.91
N GLN A 166 18.13 7.39 19.71
CA GLN A 166 19.31 8.12 19.23
C GLN A 166 20.53 7.22 19.03
N GLN A 167 20.71 6.17 19.84
CA GLN A 167 21.81 5.20 19.69
C GLN A 167 21.62 4.30 18.46
N GLN A 168 20.39 3.87 18.14
CA GLN A 168 20.13 3.06 16.93
C GLN A 168 20.28 3.87 15.62
N CYS A 169 19.93 5.15 15.61
CA CYS A 169 20.18 6.03 14.46
C CYS A 169 21.67 6.36 14.23
N ALA A 170 22.51 6.32 15.28
CA ALA A 170 23.93 6.61 15.17
C ALA A 170 24.73 5.42 14.61
N VAL A 171 24.31 4.18 14.84
CA VAL A 171 24.96 2.97 14.32
C VAL A 171 24.77 2.85 12.82
N HIS A 172 23.58 3.10 12.30
CA HIS A 172 23.29 3.03 10.85
C HIS A 172 24.04 4.07 10.01
N ARG A 173 24.30 5.26 10.57
CA ARG A 173 25.08 6.31 9.87
C ARG A 173 26.59 6.03 9.78
N LYS A 174 27.13 5.15 10.61
CA LYS A 174 28.56 4.79 10.54
C LYS A 174 28.86 3.71 9.52
N GLU A 175 27.90 2.83 9.23
CA GLU A 175 28.04 1.79 8.21
C GLU A 175 27.97 2.36 6.79
N ASP A 176 27.12 3.39 6.54
CA ASP A 176 27.03 4.02 5.22
C ASP A 176 28.24 4.89 4.84
N VAL A 177 29.02 5.33 5.83
CA VAL A 177 30.23 6.16 5.58
C VAL A 177 31.45 5.26 5.27
N LEU A 178 31.48 4.03 5.77
CA LEU A 178 32.59 3.09 5.50
C LEU A 178 32.46 2.41 4.12
N ALA A 179 31.24 2.24 3.59
CA ALA A 179 30.99 1.66 2.27
C ALA A 179 31.25 2.60 1.08
N ALA A 180 31.53 3.87 1.34
CA ALA A 180 31.80 4.88 0.30
C ALA A 180 33.31 5.18 0.09
N GLN A 181 34.22 4.44 0.76
CA GLN A 181 35.67 4.65 0.67
C GLN A 181 36.45 3.41 0.16
N GLU A 182 35.79 2.40 -0.36
CA GLU A 182 36.37 1.33 -1.16
C GLU A 182 35.80 1.40 -2.61
#